data_7256dda50eaa7414b95e8ebf785fa914
#
_entry.id   7256dda50eaa7414b95e8ebf785fa914
#
_cell.length_a   1.000
_cell.length_b   1.000
_cell.length_c   1.000
_cell.angle_alpha   90.00
_cell.angle_beta   90.00
_cell.angle_gamma   90.00
#
_symmetry.space_group_name_H-M   'P 1'
#
loop_
_entity.id
_entity.type
_entity.pdbx_description
1 polymer ?
#
loop_
_entity_poly.entity_id
_entity_poly.type
_entity_poly.pdbx_seq_one_letter_code
_entity_poly.pdbx_strand_id
1 'polypeptide(L)'
;MKIETIEIRHYRIALDPPFHAAWDPNPRRTFTNTIVCVRAGDYEGVGSGDAMLGFAGHEHLFIGHDPFAIERHVRLLDNLQFHYGRCWPLEVALWDLMGQVAGQPVWKLLGGRTSRVPLYASCGERKPAAARADSAKQLKALGYPALKIRFHDADIRQDIAVVAAAREAIGPDMHILVDANQGWQMPWDASAPWDFKTALWAADALADLGVFWLEEPLHRHDYEGLAELRRRAKLRIAGGEGNREYADLRRYLKHGSFDVYQPDVVWCTGVLRARQLAGEVQAASCIYTPHTWGDGLVLLANLHVCAALSTAPFAEFPYDPPNWTPERRDFILPAPLLPSGPGYIDLPDAPGLGVTIDWDKLEAFRIEAGTMKSN
;
A
#
# COMPACT_ATOMS: atom_id res chain seq x y z
N MET A 1 11.67 -15.28 -25.20
CA MET A 1 11.42 -16.14 -24.01
C MET A 1 9.91 -16.33 -23.88
N LYS A 2 9.46 -17.44 -23.29
CA LYS A 2 8.02 -17.72 -23.15
C LYS A 2 7.72 -18.11 -21.71
N ILE A 3 6.60 -17.64 -21.17
CA ILE A 3 6.06 -18.08 -19.86
C ILE A 3 5.72 -19.57 -19.99
N GLU A 4 6.24 -20.40 -19.11
CA GLU A 4 6.07 -21.85 -19.10
C GLU A 4 5.07 -22.29 -18.03
N THR A 5 5.16 -21.72 -16.84
CA THR A 5 4.27 -22.05 -15.72
C THR A 5 3.87 -20.82 -14.93
N ILE A 6 2.67 -20.88 -14.35
CA ILE A 6 2.17 -19.94 -13.35
C ILE A 6 1.67 -20.79 -12.18
N GLU A 7 2.24 -20.58 -11.01
CA GLU A 7 1.84 -21.28 -9.79
C GLU A 7 1.32 -20.26 -8.76
N ILE A 8 0.22 -20.58 -8.10
CA ILE A 8 -0.37 -19.74 -7.04
C ILE A 8 -0.39 -20.54 -5.76
N ARG A 9 0.22 -20.00 -4.72
CA ARG A 9 0.32 -20.63 -3.40
C ARG A 9 -0.29 -19.71 -2.36
N HIS A 10 -1.08 -20.30 -1.46
CA HIS A 10 -1.73 -19.57 -0.37
C HIS A 10 -1.15 -19.97 0.97
N TYR A 11 -0.98 -18.99 1.84
CA TYR A 11 -0.40 -19.15 3.16
C TYR A 11 -1.24 -18.43 4.21
N ARG A 12 -1.27 -18.97 5.43
CA ARG A 12 -1.95 -18.34 6.57
C ARG A 12 -1.09 -18.46 7.81
N ILE A 13 -0.76 -17.34 8.43
CA ILE A 13 -0.09 -17.30 9.72
C ILE A 13 -1.06 -16.81 10.80
N ALA A 14 -0.88 -17.32 12.03
CA ALA A 14 -1.56 -16.78 13.19
C ALA A 14 -0.93 -15.43 13.60
N LEU A 15 -1.79 -14.50 13.98
CA LEU A 15 -1.39 -13.24 14.60
C LEU A 15 -1.59 -13.36 16.12
N ASP A 16 -0.48 -13.52 16.84
CA ASP A 16 -0.46 -13.57 18.30
C ASP A 16 0.56 -12.54 18.82
N PRO A 17 0.10 -11.53 19.61
CA PRO A 17 -1.32 -11.20 19.86
C PRO A 17 -2.08 -10.80 18.59
N PRO A 18 -3.44 -10.86 18.62
CA PRO A 18 -4.26 -10.37 17.51
C PRO A 18 -3.95 -8.91 17.19
N PHE A 19 -4.07 -8.54 15.90
CA PHE A 19 -3.86 -7.17 15.46
C PHE A 19 -5.19 -6.40 15.43
N HIS A 20 -5.25 -5.29 16.18
CA HIS A 20 -6.42 -4.42 16.26
C HIS A 20 -6.30 -3.26 15.26
N ALA A 21 -6.57 -3.58 14.00
CA ALA A 21 -6.54 -2.58 12.95
C ALA A 21 -7.54 -1.43 13.21
N ALA A 22 -7.12 -0.18 13.05
CA ALA A 22 -7.99 0.97 13.29
C ALA A 22 -9.24 0.98 12.41
N TRP A 23 -9.12 0.45 11.17
CA TRP A 23 -10.19 0.39 10.17
C TRP A 23 -11.09 -0.85 10.24
N ASP A 24 -10.87 -1.73 11.24
CA ASP A 24 -11.63 -2.97 11.38
C ASP A 24 -12.11 -3.12 12.82
N PRO A 25 -13.42 -3.10 13.08
CA PRO A 25 -13.94 -3.28 14.45
C PRO A 25 -13.64 -4.67 15.02
N ASN A 26 -13.29 -5.66 14.17
CA ASN A 26 -12.92 -7.01 14.60
C ASN A 26 -11.40 -7.19 14.63
N PRO A 27 -10.82 -7.71 15.73
CA PRO A 27 -9.39 -7.98 15.79
C PRO A 27 -9.00 -9.08 14.80
N ARG A 28 -7.95 -8.83 14.04
CA ARG A 28 -7.40 -9.79 13.07
C ARG A 28 -6.54 -10.83 13.79
N ARG A 29 -6.92 -12.09 13.64
CA ARG A 29 -6.26 -13.24 14.28
C ARG A 29 -5.35 -14.00 13.34
N THR A 30 -5.50 -13.78 12.05
CA THR A 30 -4.67 -14.39 11.03
C THR A 30 -4.28 -13.37 9.97
N PHE A 31 -3.15 -13.63 9.32
CA PHE A 31 -2.74 -12.94 8.12
C PHE A 31 -2.63 -13.96 7.00
N THR A 32 -3.41 -13.76 5.95
CA THR A 32 -3.44 -14.63 4.77
C THR A 32 -2.70 -13.95 3.64
N ASN A 33 -1.84 -14.70 2.96
CA ASN A 33 -1.02 -14.23 1.87
C ASN A 33 -1.14 -15.15 0.66
N THR A 34 -1.00 -14.58 -0.53
CA THR A 34 -0.94 -15.32 -1.80
C THR A 34 0.37 -14.97 -2.49
N ILE A 35 1.14 -15.97 -2.85
CA ILE A 35 2.36 -15.81 -3.65
C ILE A 35 2.11 -16.41 -5.03
N VAL A 36 2.46 -15.65 -6.05
CA VAL A 36 2.42 -16.04 -7.46
C VAL A 36 3.85 -16.23 -7.93
N CYS A 37 4.13 -17.38 -8.54
CA CYS A 37 5.40 -17.69 -9.19
C CYS A 37 5.18 -17.82 -10.69
N VAL A 38 6.01 -17.16 -11.48
CA VAL A 38 5.99 -17.23 -12.94
C VAL A 38 7.35 -17.69 -13.43
N ARG A 39 7.41 -18.78 -14.20
CA ARG A 39 8.66 -19.31 -14.76
C ARG A 39 8.73 -19.14 -16.27
N ALA A 40 9.95 -18.82 -16.74
CA ALA A 40 10.30 -18.77 -18.14
C ALA A 40 11.79 -19.13 -18.31
N GLY A 41 12.10 -20.30 -18.89
CA GLY A 41 13.44 -20.86 -18.92
C GLY A 41 14.01 -21.06 -17.50
N ASP A 42 15.21 -20.57 -17.27
CA ASP A 42 15.92 -20.70 -15.99
C ASP A 42 15.53 -19.61 -14.96
N TYR A 43 14.56 -18.75 -15.29
CA TYR A 43 14.18 -17.61 -14.45
C TYR A 43 12.81 -17.84 -13.80
N GLU A 44 12.68 -17.36 -12.57
CA GLU A 44 11.43 -17.33 -11.82
C GLU A 44 11.21 -15.95 -11.25
N GLY A 45 10.04 -15.36 -11.52
CA GLY A 45 9.60 -14.14 -10.89
C GLY A 45 8.50 -14.40 -9.86
N VAL A 46 8.48 -13.61 -8.79
CA VAL A 46 7.53 -13.74 -7.68
C VAL A 46 6.77 -12.45 -7.45
N GLY A 47 5.51 -12.58 -7.03
CA GLY A 47 4.66 -11.48 -6.60
C GLY A 47 3.71 -11.93 -5.52
N SER A 48 3.16 -11.01 -4.74
CA SER A 48 2.22 -11.36 -3.66
C SER A 48 1.06 -10.36 -3.55
N GLY A 49 0.06 -10.73 -2.79
CA GLY A 49 -1.09 -9.87 -2.48
C GLY A 49 -2.37 -10.65 -2.26
N ASP A 50 -3.47 -10.16 -2.85
CA ASP A 50 -4.81 -10.73 -2.71
C ASP A 50 -4.90 -12.17 -3.23
N ALA A 51 -5.94 -12.85 -2.78
CA ALA A 51 -6.13 -14.30 -2.96
C ALA A 51 -6.20 -14.81 -4.40
N MET A 52 -6.48 -13.97 -5.39
CA MET A 52 -6.60 -14.35 -6.81
C MET A 52 -7.52 -15.57 -7.08
N LEU A 53 -8.55 -15.76 -6.27
CA LEU A 53 -9.41 -16.96 -6.32
C LEU A 53 -10.12 -17.14 -7.67
N GLY A 54 -10.36 -16.06 -8.40
CA GLY A 54 -10.98 -16.11 -9.73
C GLY A 54 -10.02 -16.35 -10.88
N PHE A 55 -8.71 -16.49 -10.61
CA PHE A 55 -7.71 -16.66 -11.67
C PHE A 55 -7.62 -18.10 -12.22
N ALA A 56 -7.95 -19.09 -11.39
CA ALA A 56 -7.81 -20.50 -11.76
C ALA A 56 -8.51 -20.84 -13.09
N GLY A 57 -7.77 -21.52 -13.99
CA GLY A 57 -8.23 -21.85 -15.34
C GLY A 57 -7.92 -20.80 -16.41
N HIS A 58 -7.34 -19.65 -16.04
CA HIS A 58 -6.98 -18.56 -16.96
C HIS A 58 -5.47 -18.49 -17.28
N GLU A 59 -4.66 -19.43 -16.75
CA GLU A 59 -3.21 -19.50 -16.96
C GLU A 59 -2.85 -19.60 -18.44
N HIS A 60 -3.67 -20.28 -19.23
CA HIS A 60 -3.51 -20.45 -20.67
C HIS A 60 -3.46 -19.13 -21.45
N LEU A 61 -4.01 -18.04 -20.90
CA LEU A 61 -3.96 -16.71 -21.51
C LEU A 61 -2.57 -16.10 -21.48
N PHE A 62 -1.70 -16.58 -20.58
CA PHE A 62 -0.35 -16.06 -20.34
C PHE A 62 0.73 -17.04 -20.78
N ILE A 63 0.53 -18.34 -20.54
CA ILE A 63 1.48 -19.41 -20.92
C ILE A 63 1.74 -19.39 -22.42
N GLY A 64 3.01 -19.56 -22.81
CA GLY A 64 3.46 -19.53 -24.20
C GLY A 64 3.71 -18.13 -24.78
N HIS A 65 3.39 -17.06 -24.01
CA HIS A 65 3.62 -15.67 -24.41
C HIS A 65 4.90 -15.11 -23.80
N ASP A 66 5.44 -14.06 -24.44
CA ASP A 66 6.63 -13.36 -23.96
C ASP A 66 6.30 -12.54 -22.70
N PRO A 67 7.00 -12.72 -21.56
CA PRO A 67 6.78 -11.90 -20.37
C PRO A 67 6.99 -10.42 -20.58
N PHE A 68 7.84 -10.02 -21.55
CA PHE A 68 8.06 -8.61 -21.89
C PHE A 68 6.90 -7.96 -22.65
N ALA A 69 5.92 -8.72 -23.13
CA ALA A 69 4.70 -8.17 -23.71
C ALA A 69 3.74 -7.61 -22.64
N ILE A 70 4.27 -6.78 -21.74
CA ILE A 70 3.59 -6.37 -20.49
C ILE A 70 2.26 -5.64 -20.75
N GLU A 71 2.15 -4.80 -21.77
CA GLU A 71 0.88 -4.13 -22.14
C GLU A 71 -0.22 -5.14 -22.50
N ARG A 72 0.16 -6.25 -23.18
CA ARG A 72 -0.78 -7.34 -23.46
C ARG A 72 -1.26 -7.98 -22.16
N HIS A 73 -0.33 -8.28 -21.24
CA HIS A 73 -0.65 -8.94 -19.98
C HIS A 73 -1.51 -8.06 -19.08
N VAL A 74 -1.18 -6.79 -18.94
CA VAL A 74 -1.96 -5.83 -18.16
C VAL A 74 -3.39 -5.70 -18.72
N ARG A 75 -3.56 -5.64 -20.05
CA ARG A 75 -4.89 -5.59 -20.65
C ARG A 75 -5.72 -6.85 -20.37
N LEU A 76 -5.10 -8.03 -20.26
CA LEU A 76 -5.78 -9.24 -19.83
C LEU A 76 -6.16 -9.18 -18.34
N LEU A 77 -5.25 -8.68 -17.50
CA LEU A 77 -5.49 -8.53 -16.07
C LEU A 77 -6.60 -7.52 -15.77
N ASP A 78 -6.69 -6.42 -16.53
CA ASP A 78 -7.81 -5.47 -16.45
C ASP A 78 -9.16 -6.18 -16.71
N ASN A 79 -9.24 -7.04 -17.75
CA ASN A 79 -10.45 -7.80 -18.04
C ASN A 79 -10.73 -8.89 -16.97
N LEU A 80 -9.70 -9.57 -16.51
CA LEU A 80 -9.84 -10.56 -15.44
C LEU A 80 -10.33 -9.91 -14.14
N GLN A 81 -9.81 -8.72 -13.80
CA GLN A 81 -10.27 -7.96 -12.65
C GLN A 81 -11.77 -7.67 -12.70
N PHE A 82 -12.28 -7.28 -13.85
CA PHE A 82 -13.70 -6.99 -14.03
C PHE A 82 -14.59 -8.22 -13.81
N HIS A 83 -14.15 -9.40 -14.30
CA HIS A 83 -14.98 -10.62 -14.23
C HIS A 83 -14.73 -11.46 -12.98
N TYR A 84 -13.49 -11.52 -12.48
CA TYR A 84 -13.04 -12.55 -11.54
C TYR A 84 -12.31 -12.00 -10.32
N GLY A 85 -12.09 -10.70 -10.26
CA GLY A 85 -11.38 -10.05 -9.16
C GLY A 85 -9.91 -9.77 -9.45
N ARG A 86 -9.25 -9.13 -8.51
CA ARG A 86 -7.88 -8.62 -8.66
C ARG A 86 -6.86 -9.74 -8.87
N CYS A 87 -6.00 -9.56 -9.86
CA CYS A 87 -4.92 -10.50 -10.18
C CYS A 87 -3.56 -9.78 -10.36
N TRP A 88 -3.39 -8.60 -9.76
CA TRP A 88 -2.17 -7.80 -9.88
C TRP A 88 -0.90 -8.46 -9.30
N PRO A 89 -0.96 -9.38 -8.31
CA PRO A 89 0.21 -10.16 -7.92
C PRO A 89 0.91 -10.86 -9.10
N LEU A 90 0.15 -11.28 -10.12
CA LEU A 90 0.73 -11.84 -11.34
C LEU A 90 1.54 -10.81 -12.13
N GLU A 91 1.10 -9.57 -12.22
CA GLU A 91 1.89 -8.52 -12.89
C GLU A 91 3.17 -8.22 -12.12
N VAL A 92 3.10 -8.17 -10.78
CA VAL A 92 4.30 -8.00 -9.94
C VAL A 92 5.31 -9.12 -10.22
N ALA A 93 4.84 -10.38 -10.29
CA ALA A 93 5.70 -11.52 -10.64
C ALA A 93 6.29 -11.42 -12.05
N LEU A 94 5.54 -10.87 -13.02
CA LEU A 94 6.07 -10.62 -14.36
C LEU A 94 7.15 -9.54 -14.36
N TRP A 95 7.00 -8.46 -13.58
CA TRP A 95 8.03 -7.43 -13.44
C TRP A 95 9.28 -7.97 -12.75
N ASP A 96 9.11 -8.81 -11.72
CA ASP A 96 10.23 -9.48 -11.07
C ASP A 96 10.97 -10.37 -12.07
N LEU A 97 10.25 -11.21 -12.81
CA LEU A 97 10.81 -12.07 -13.88
C LEU A 97 11.56 -11.26 -14.94
N MET A 98 10.97 -10.16 -15.43
CA MET A 98 11.62 -9.30 -16.42
C MET A 98 12.91 -8.69 -15.86
N GLY A 99 12.92 -8.32 -14.58
CA GLY A 99 14.10 -7.83 -13.88
C GLY A 99 15.19 -8.88 -13.78
N GLN A 100 14.83 -10.12 -13.43
CA GLN A 100 15.75 -11.27 -13.39
C GLN A 100 16.39 -11.49 -14.76
N VAL A 101 15.59 -11.57 -15.82
CA VAL A 101 16.06 -11.76 -17.20
C VAL A 101 16.95 -10.62 -17.68
N ALA A 102 16.60 -9.38 -17.36
CA ALA A 102 17.36 -8.19 -17.77
C ALA A 102 18.60 -7.94 -16.89
N GLY A 103 18.77 -8.68 -15.78
CA GLY A 103 19.84 -8.44 -14.82
C GLY A 103 19.74 -7.08 -14.14
N GLN A 104 18.52 -6.55 -13.96
CA GLN A 104 18.28 -5.21 -13.41
C GLN A 104 17.17 -5.24 -12.37
N PRO A 105 17.25 -4.42 -11.30
CA PRO A 105 16.15 -4.22 -10.38
C PRO A 105 14.96 -3.52 -11.07
N VAL A 106 13.74 -3.81 -10.62
CA VAL A 106 12.50 -3.29 -11.21
C VAL A 106 12.48 -1.76 -11.24
N TRP A 107 12.97 -1.08 -10.19
CA TRP A 107 12.99 0.39 -10.18
C TRP A 107 13.83 1.00 -11.31
N LYS A 108 14.93 0.34 -11.74
CA LYS A 108 15.71 0.78 -12.92
C LYS A 108 14.94 0.56 -14.22
N LEU A 109 14.25 -0.58 -14.35
CA LEU A 109 13.41 -0.84 -15.53
C LEU A 109 12.27 0.17 -15.66
N LEU A 110 11.77 0.69 -14.54
CA LEU A 110 10.75 1.75 -14.50
C LEU A 110 11.33 3.16 -14.73
N GLY A 111 12.65 3.29 -14.95
CA GLY A 111 13.31 4.56 -15.22
C GLY A 111 13.75 5.33 -13.98
N GLY A 112 13.89 4.66 -12.85
CA GLY A 112 14.34 5.24 -11.60
C GLY A 112 15.80 5.68 -11.60
N ARG A 113 16.07 6.74 -10.84
CA ARG A 113 17.43 7.32 -10.70
C ARG A 113 18.13 6.90 -9.42
N THR A 114 17.40 6.59 -8.39
CA THR A 114 17.93 6.26 -7.06
C THR A 114 17.17 5.12 -6.44
N SER A 115 17.88 4.24 -5.73
CA SER A 115 17.27 3.20 -4.90
C SER A 115 16.74 3.73 -3.57
N ARG A 116 17.16 4.94 -3.16
CA ARG A 116 16.81 5.49 -1.85
C ARG A 116 15.43 6.09 -1.84
N VAL A 117 14.58 5.57 -0.94
CA VAL A 117 13.20 6.01 -0.75
C VAL A 117 13.03 6.47 0.71
N PRO A 118 12.70 7.75 0.95
CA PRO A 118 12.29 8.21 2.27
C PRO A 118 11.00 7.52 2.72
N LEU A 119 10.86 7.24 4.01
CA LEU A 119 9.74 6.47 4.56
C LEU A 119 8.95 7.28 5.59
N TYR A 120 7.62 7.09 5.61
CA TYR A 120 6.86 7.43 6.81
C TYR A 120 6.41 6.18 7.55
N ALA A 121 6.41 6.23 8.89
CA ALA A 121 5.89 5.15 9.71
C ALA A 121 4.35 5.15 9.65
N SER A 122 3.76 4.12 9.06
CA SER A 122 2.31 3.94 9.01
C SER A 122 1.85 3.15 10.22
N CYS A 123 1.21 3.83 11.17
CA CYS A 123 0.64 3.20 12.35
C CYS A 123 -0.72 2.57 12.00
N GLY A 124 -0.93 1.33 12.44
CA GLY A 124 -2.13 0.56 12.10
C GLY A 124 -3.16 0.46 13.20
N GLU A 125 -2.77 0.64 14.45
CA GLU A 125 -3.65 0.47 15.60
C GLU A 125 -4.12 1.79 16.19
N ARG A 126 -5.27 1.77 16.81
CA ARG A 126 -5.71 2.85 17.70
C ARG A 126 -4.97 2.73 19.01
N LYS A 127 -4.39 3.84 19.45
CA LYS A 127 -3.71 3.92 20.77
C LYS A 127 -4.23 5.14 21.53
N PRO A 128 -4.37 5.05 22.87
CA PRO A 128 -4.64 6.23 23.70
C PRO A 128 -3.61 7.34 23.48
N ALA A 129 -3.98 8.59 23.70
CA ALA A 129 -3.17 9.78 23.40
C ALA A 129 -1.75 9.70 23.99
N ALA A 130 -1.60 9.32 25.25
CA ALA A 130 -0.29 9.17 25.90
C ALA A 130 0.58 8.10 25.20
N ALA A 131 0.01 6.92 24.89
CA ALA A 131 0.73 5.83 24.25
C ALA A 131 1.13 6.20 22.81
N ARG A 132 0.28 6.93 22.07
CA ARG A 132 0.61 7.42 20.73
C ARG A 132 1.69 8.50 20.78
N ALA A 133 1.65 9.40 21.76
CA ALA A 133 2.69 10.40 21.98
C ALA A 133 4.07 9.73 22.25
N ASP A 134 4.13 8.70 23.07
CA ASP A 134 5.37 7.96 23.34
C ASP A 134 5.85 7.20 22.09
N SER A 135 4.94 6.55 21.36
CA SER A 135 5.24 5.93 20.07
C SER A 135 5.81 6.94 19.07
N ALA A 136 5.22 8.14 18.98
CA ALA A 136 5.69 9.20 18.09
C ALA A 136 7.12 9.69 18.43
N LYS A 137 7.46 9.81 19.73
CA LYS A 137 8.84 10.11 20.16
C LYS A 137 9.83 9.04 19.70
N GLN A 138 9.45 7.76 19.85
CA GLN A 138 10.30 6.64 19.43
C GLN A 138 10.53 6.66 17.91
N LEU A 139 9.48 6.89 17.10
CA LEU A 139 9.59 7.00 15.66
C LEU A 139 10.46 8.19 15.23
N LYS A 140 10.33 9.34 15.91
CA LYS A 140 11.22 10.50 15.70
C LYS A 140 12.67 10.16 16.01
N ALA A 141 12.93 9.44 17.10
CA ALA A 141 14.29 9.01 17.48
C ALA A 141 14.90 8.02 16.47
N LEU A 142 14.06 7.19 15.80
CA LEU A 142 14.48 6.32 14.69
C LEU A 142 14.70 7.10 13.36
N GLY A 143 14.41 8.41 13.35
CA GLY A 143 14.67 9.29 12.22
C GLY A 143 13.56 9.30 11.15
N TYR A 144 12.38 8.76 11.43
CA TYR A 144 11.27 8.88 10.48
C TYR A 144 10.88 10.36 10.28
N PRO A 145 10.79 10.84 9.03
CA PRO A 145 10.39 12.22 8.73
C PRO A 145 8.89 12.47 8.94
N ALA A 146 8.10 11.38 8.99
CA ALA A 146 6.66 11.46 9.17
C ALA A 146 6.09 10.19 9.84
N LEU A 147 4.93 10.34 10.50
CA LEU A 147 4.11 9.22 10.95
C LEU A 147 2.67 9.42 10.49
N LYS A 148 1.96 8.32 10.18
CA LYS A 148 0.53 8.30 9.89
C LYS A 148 -0.25 7.76 11.08
N ILE A 149 -1.27 8.49 11.53
CA ILE A 149 -2.21 8.13 12.59
C ILE A 149 -3.56 7.87 11.94
N ARG A 150 -4.25 6.78 12.35
CA ARG A 150 -5.55 6.40 11.80
C ARG A 150 -6.66 6.75 12.75
N PHE A 151 -7.77 7.23 12.21
CA PHE A 151 -8.99 7.56 12.90
C PHE A 151 -10.01 6.44 12.78
N HIS A 152 -10.74 6.19 13.84
CA HIS A 152 -11.95 5.35 13.83
C HIS A 152 -12.71 5.42 15.18
N ASP A 153 -12.55 6.49 15.95
CA ASP A 153 -13.33 6.68 17.17
C ASP A 153 -14.75 7.17 16.82
N ALA A 154 -15.73 6.73 17.59
CA ALA A 154 -17.10 7.21 17.44
C ALA A 154 -17.21 8.73 17.75
N ASP A 155 -16.36 9.24 18.64
CA ASP A 155 -16.17 10.66 18.84
C ASP A 155 -14.84 11.13 18.22
N ILE A 156 -14.91 11.69 17.04
CA ILE A 156 -13.75 12.21 16.30
C ILE A 156 -12.86 13.17 17.11
N ARG A 157 -13.37 13.80 18.18
CA ARG A 157 -12.58 14.66 19.06
C ARG A 157 -11.54 13.87 19.81
N GLN A 158 -11.80 12.58 20.11
CA GLN A 158 -10.83 11.71 20.74
C GLN A 158 -9.66 11.43 19.80
N ASP A 159 -9.94 11.14 18.51
CA ASP A 159 -8.89 10.96 17.52
C ASP A 159 -8.07 12.25 17.30
N ILE A 160 -8.71 13.43 17.26
CA ILE A 160 -8.01 14.72 17.18
C ILE A 160 -7.12 14.94 18.42
N ALA A 161 -7.58 14.57 19.60
CA ALA A 161 -6.78 14.67 20.84
C ALA A 161 -5.52 13.77 20.79
N VAL A 162 -5.61 12.59 20.14
CA VAL A 162 -4.43 11.72 19.90
C VAL A 162 -3.41 12.43 19.01
N VAL A 163 -3.85 13.11 17.96
CA VAL A 163 -2.97 13.89 17.07
C VAL A 163 -2.35 15.08 17.80
N ALA A 164 -3.12 15.78 18.62
CA ALA A 164 -2.61 16.90 19.43
C ALA A 164 -1.51 16.47 20.40
N ALA A 165 -1.73 15.33 21.10
CA ALA A 165 -0.71 14.77 22.01
C ALA A 165 0.55 14.30 21.27
N ALA A 166 0.40 13.70 20.09
CA ALA A 166 1.54 13.33 19.25
C ALA A 166 2.31 14.59 18.79
N ARG A 167 1.61 15.65 18.35
CA ARG A 167 2.22 16.91 17.92
C ARG A 167 2.98 17.59 19.05
N GLU A 168 2.41 17.66 20.24
CA GLU A 168 3.08 18.18 21.43
C GLU A 168 4.37 17.40 21.73
N ALA A 169 4.31 16.08 21.61
CA ALA A 169 5.42 15.18 21.93
C ALA A 169 6.60 15.29 20.96
N ILE A 170 6.35 15.49 19.65
CA ILE A 170 7.40 15.49 18.62
C ILE A 170 7.79 16.90 18.13
N GLY A 171 7.03 17.93 18.47
CA GLY A 171 7.27 19.29 17.97
C GLY A 171 6.98 19.42 16.47
N PRO A 172 7.41 20.52 15.81
CA PRO A 172 7.07 20.83 14.42
C PRO A 172 7.90 20.10 13.36
N ASP A 173 9.07 19.52 13.71
CA ASP A 173 10.09 19.04 12.76
C ASP A 173 9.74 17.70 12.10
N MET A 174 8.77 16.95 12.63
CA MET A 174 8.30 15.70 12.06
C MET A 174 6.86 15.88 11.56
N HIS A 175 6.58 15.43 10.34
CA HIS A 175 5.22 15.51 9.79
C HIS A 175 4.29 14.50 10.46
N ILE A 176 3.04 14.93 10.66
CA ILE A 176 1.94 14.03 11.01
C ILE A 176 1.01 13.94 9.80
N LEU A 177 0.65 12.71 9.45
CA LEU A 177 -0.31 12.35 8.44
C LEU A 177 -1.51 11.74 9.16
N VAL A 178 -2.71 12.00 8.69
CA VAL A 178 -3.92 11.42 9.29
C VAL A 178 -4.70 10.69 8.22
N ASP A 179 -5.13 9.48 8.54
CA ASP A 179 -6.03 8.68 7.72
C ASP A 179 -7.38 8.59 8.43
N ALA A 180 -8.40 9.20 7.84
CA ALA A 180 -9.76 9.19 8.38
C ALA A 180 -10.48 7.86 8.16
N ASN A 181 -9.99 7.01 7.25
CA ASN A 181 -10.58 5.72 6.89
C ASN A 181 -12.07 5.82 6.52
N GLN A 182 -12.50 6.89 5.82
CA GLN A 182 -13.88 7.10 5.38
C GLN A 182 -14.10 6.77 3.90
N GLY A 183 -13.02 6.42 3.17
CA GLY A 183 -13.09 6.08 1.75
C GLY A 183 -13.88 4.79 1.48
N TRP A 184 -13.89 3.88 2.45
CA TRP A 184 -14.56 2.57 2.42
C TRP A 184 -14.80 2.06 3.84
N GLN A 185 -15.57 1.01 3.98
CA GLN A 185 -15.85 0.38 5.28
C GLN A 185 -15.76 -1.14 5.16
N MET A 186 -15.41 -1.79 6.26
CA MET A 186 -15.54 -3.25 6.35
C MET A 186 -17.01 -3.64 6.24
N PRO A 187 -17.35 -4.79 5.60
CA PRO A 187 -18.75 -5.19 5.40
C PRO A 187 -19.57 -5.31 6.68
N TRP A 188 -18.93 -5.50 7.81
CA TRP A 188 -19.54 -5.61 9.15
C TRP A 188 -19.45 -4.33 9.98
N ASP A 189 -18.85 -3.27 9.45
CA ASP A 189 -18.83 -1.96 10.09
C ASP A 189 -20.13 -1.20 9.79
N ALA A 190 -20.88 -0.89 10.83
CA ALA A 190 -22.14 -0.18 10.76
C ALA A 190 -22.04 1.30 11.16
N SER A 191 -20.83 1.82 11.35
CA SER A 191 -20.63 3.25 11.65
C SER A 191 -21.09 4.13 10.49
N ALA A 192 -21.64 5.30 10.80
CA ALA A 192 -22.01 6.25 9.76
C ALA A 192 -20.75 6.92 9.19
N PRO A 193 -20.55 6.95 7.85
CA PRO A 193 -19.43 7.68 7.26
C PRO A 193 -19.58 9.18 7.51
N TRP A 194 -18.45 9.88 7.44
CA TRP A 194 -18.47 11.35 7.56
C TRP A 194 -19.23 12.00 6.41
N ASP A 195 -19.98 13.02 6.74
CA ASP A 195 -20.49 13.94 5.75
C ASP A 195 -19.46 15.05 5.43
N PHE A 196 -19.75 15.86 4.42
CA PHE A 196 -18.87 16.94 3.99
C PHE A 196 -18.56 17.95 5.11
N LYS A 197 -19.54 18.26 5.97
CA LYS A 197 -19.35 19.23 7.05
C LYS A 197 -18.41 18.69 8.12
N THR A 198 -18.56 17.42 8.45
CA THR A 198 -17.67 16.70 9.37
C THR A 198 -16.26 16.65 8.83
N ALA A 199 -16.09 16.27 7.56
CA ALA A 199 -14.77 16.21 6.90
C ALA A 199 -14.08 17.58 6.86
N LEU A 200 -14.81 18.66 6.55
CA LEU A 200 -14.25 20.00 6.53
C LEU A 200 -13.86 20.48 7.92
N TRP A 201 -14.72 20.25 8.93
CA TRP A 201 -14.42 20.60 10.32
C TRP A 201 -13.17 19.84 10.83
N ALA A 202 -13.05 18.54 10.51
CA ALA A 202 -11.89 17.76 10.87
C ALA A 202 -10.62 18.28 10.17
N ALA A 203 -10.72 18.61 8.88
CA ALA A 203 -9.60 19.16 8.12
C ALA A 203 -9.10 20.49 8.71
N ASP A 204 -10.01 21.38 9.13
CA ASP A 204 -9.65 22.65 9.78
C ASP A 204 -8.94 22.41 11.13
N ALA A 205 -9.50 21.54 11.98
CA ALA A 205 -8.92 21.20 13.28
C ALA A 205 -7.52 20.56 13.15
N LEU A 206 -7.34 19.71 12.14
CA LEU A 206 -6.06 19.06 11.87
C LEU A 206 -5.04 20.02 11.23
N ALA A 207 -5.49 20.97 10.43
CA ALA A 207 -4.62 22.02 9.90
C ALA A 207 -4.02 22.90 11.01
N ASP A 208 -4.81 23.22 12.04
CA ASP A 208 -4.34 23.98 13.21
C ASP A 208 -3.27 23.21 14.02
N LEU A 209 -3.25 21.88 13.92
CA LEU A 209 -2.22 21.00 14.50
C LEU A 209 -1.03 20.77 13.54
N GLY A 210 -1.00 21.42 12.38
CA GLY A 210 0.08 21.28 11.39
C GLY A 210 0.15 19.89 10.75
N VAL A 211 -0.99 19.21 10.58
CA VAL A 211 -1.07 17.93 9.85
C VAL A 211 -0.75 18.16 8.38
N PHE A 212 0.05 17.28 7.78
CA PHE A 212 0.54 17.45 6.41
C PHE A 212 -0.50 17.05 5.36
N TRP A 213 -1.25 15.95 5.61
CA TRP A 213 -2.44 15.58 4.83
C TRP A 213 -3.51 14.89 5.67
N LEU A 214 -4.76 14.94 5.18
CA LEU A 214 -5.89 14.14 5.63
C LEU A 214 -6.26 13.17 4.49
N GLU A 215 -6.14 11.88 4.78
CA GLU A 215 -6.36 10.76 3.85
C GLU A 215 -7.79 10.24 4.02
N GLU A 216 -8.44 9.93 2.90
CA GLU A 216 -9.78 9.33 2.80
C GLU A 216 -10.85 9.99 3.70
N PRO A 217 -11.02 11.32 3.69
CA PRO A 217 -12.01 11.98 4.56
C PRO A 217 -13.47 11.82 4.11
N LEU A 218 -13.71 11.36 2.88
CA LEU A 218 -15.01 11.11 2.29
C LEU A 218 -15.01 9.80 1.50
N HIS A 219 -16.21 9.31 1.18
CA HIS A 219 -16.35 8.09 0.38
C HIS A 219 -15.59 8.19 -0.95
N ARG A 220 -14.88 7.13 -1.34
CA ARG A 220 -14.01 7.08 -2.53
C ARG A 220 -14.70 7.43 -3.87
N HIS A 221 -16.03 7.35 -3.96
CA HIS A 221 -16.78 7.72 -5.17
C HIS A 221 -17.36 9.14 -5.10
N ASP A 222 -17.11 9.88 -4.03
CA ASP A 222 -17.51 11.29 -3.94
C ASP A 222 -16.43 12.20 -4.56
N TYR A 223 -16.24 12.10 -5.87
CA TYR A 223 -15.21 12.84 -6.61
C TYR A 223 -15.38 14.36 -6.47
N GLU A 224 -16.61 14.84 -6.48
CA GLU A 224 -16.94 16.27 -6.40
C GLU A 224 -16.80 16.80 -4.98
N GLY A 225 -17.29 16.05 -3.99
CA GLY A 225 -17.10 16.39 -2.58
C GLY A 225 -15.65 16.44 -2.17
N LEU A 226 -14.83 15.47 -2.63
CA LEU A 226 -13.38 15.47 -2.41
C LEU A 226 -12.71 16.67 -3.08
N ALA A 227 -13.10 17.02 -4.32
CA ALA A 227 -12.58 18.20 -5.01
C ALA A 227 -12.97 19.51 -4.32
N GLU A 228 -14.20 19.61 -3.82
CA GLU A 228 -14.66 20.77 -3.04
C GLU A 228 -13.90 20.86 -1.70
N LEU A 229 -13.72 19.72 -1.01
CA LEU A 229 -12.98 19.67 0.24
C LEU A 229 -11.54 20.13 0.04
N ARG A 230 -10.85 19.61 -1.00
CA ARG A 230 -9.50 20.03 -1.37
C ARG A 230 -9.38 21.54 -1.58
N ARG A 231 -10.38 22.17 -2.24
CA ARG A 231 -10.37 23.62 -2.48
C ARG A 231 -10.56 24.44 -1.20
N ARG A 232 -11.24 23.90 -0.20
CA ARG A 232 -11.59 24.61 1.04
C ARG A 232 -10.66 24.32 2.20
N ALA A 233 -10.13 23.11 2.29
CA ALA A 233 -9.25 22.70 3.36
C ALA A 233 -7.91 23.45 3.34
N LYS A 234 -7.39 23.76 4.53
CA LYS A 234 -6.07 24.40 4.69
C LYS A 234 -4.90 23.41 4.68
N LEU A 235 -5.19 22.11 4.62
CA LEU A 235 -4.20 21.03 4.51
C LEU A 235 -4.46 20.23 3.22
N ARG A 236 -3.52 19.33 2.86
CA ARG A 236 -3.66 18.48 1.68
C ARG A 236 -4.68 17.39 1.91
N ILE A 237 -5.43 17.07 0.85
CA ILE A 237 -6.35 15.93 0.82
C ILE A 237 -5.68 14.79 0.05
N ALA A 238 -5.70 13.59 0.63
CA ALA A 238 -5.08 12.39 0.10
C ALA A 238 -6.10 11.26 -0.08
N GLY A 239 -5.80 10.30 -0.96
CA GLY A 239 -6.62 9.11 -1.14
C GLY A 239 -6.36 8.36 -2.44
N GLY A 240 -7.21 7.35 -2.71
CA GLY A 240 -7.15 6.55 -3.93
C GLY A 240 -6.71 5.11 -3.74
N GLU A 241 -6.45 4.66 -2.52
CA GLU A 241 -5.99 3.30 -2.21
C GLU A 241 -7.01 2.21 -2.55
N GLY A 242 -8.29 2.53 -2.46
CA GLY A 242 -9.39 1.56 -2.62
C GLY A 242 -10.00 1.50 -4.02
N ASN A 243 -9.58 2.35 -4.96
CA ASN A 243 -10.13 2.39 -6.31
C ASN A 243 -9.45 1.37 -7.21
N ARG A 244 -10.26 0.50 -7.82
CA ARG A 244 -9.78 -0.68 -8.57
C ARG A 244 -9.55 -0.43 -10.04
N GLU A 245 -10.16 0.64 -10.59
CA GLU A 245 -10.10 0.93 -12.01
C GLU A 245 -9.14 2.09 -12.29
N TYR A 246 -8.26 1.92 -13.26
CA TYR A 246 -7.39 3.00 -13.72
C TYR A 246 -8.19 4.23 -14.15
N ALA A 247 -9.36 4.02 -14.76
CA ALA A 247 -10.28 5.08 -15.14
C ALA A 247 -10.79 5.89 -13.95
N ASP A 248 -11.06 5.25 -12.81
CA ASP A 248 -11.49 5.93 -11.58
C ASP A 248 -10.39 6.83 -11.01
N LEU A 249 -9.15 6.32 -11.01
CA LEU A 249 -8.00 7.10 -10.55
C LEU A 249 -7.75 8.34 -11.44
N ARG A 250 -7.92 8.20 -12.76
CA ARG A 250 -7.87 9.34 -13.69
C ARG A 250 -9.06 10.30 -13.52
N ARG A 251 -10.21 9.79 -13.07
CA ARG A 251 -11.36 10.64 -12.75
C ARG A 251 -11.04 11.58 -11.59
N TYR A 252 -10.35 11.14 -10.54
CA TYR A 252 -9.87 12.03 -9.48
C TYR A 252 -8.98 13.16 -10.02
N LEU A 253 -8.05 12.85 -10.93
CA LEU A 253 -7.23 13.89 -11.59
C LEU A 253 -8.07 14.89 -12.35
N LYS A 254 -9.06 14.41 -13.11
CA LYS A 254 -9.96 15.26 -13.89
C LYS A 254 -10.78 16.22 -13.01
N HIS A 255 -11.26 15.73 -11.85
CA HIS A 255 -12.02 16.56 -10.91
C HIS A 255 -11.11 17.40 -10.00
N GLY A 256 -9.82 17.09 -9.91
CA GLY A 256 -8.93 17.71 -8.95
C GLY A 256 -9.26 17.31 -7.51
N SER A 257 -9.58 16.03 -7.29
CA SER A 257 -10.08 15.53 -6.00
C SER A 257 -9.03 15.46 -4.91
N PHE A 258 -7.75 15.25 -5.26
CA PHE A 258 -6.66 15.07 -4.30
C PHE A 258 -5.45 15.94 -4.59
N ASP A 259 -4.70 16.27 -3.54
CA ASP A 259 -3.32 16.77 -3.60
C ASP A 259 -2.32 15.62 -3.61
N VAL A 260 -2.68 14.49 -2.95
CA VAL A 260 -1.83 13.31 -2.78
C VAL A 260 -2.59 12.08 -3.26
N TYR A 261 -2.05 11.40 -4.27
CA TYR A 261 -2.62 10.19 -4.87
C TYR A 261 -1.91 8.96 -4.33
N GLN A 262 -2.69 8.00 -3.79
CA GLN A 262 -2.17 6.86 -3.04
C GLN A 262 -2.62 5.48 -3.59
N PRO A 263 -2.70 5.26 -4.91
CA PRO A 263 -3.11 3.97 -5.44
C PRO A 263 -2.08 2.89 -5.10
N ASP A 264 -2.51 1.85 -4.42
CA ASP A 264 -1.68 0.68 -4.13
C ASP A 264 -1.46 -0.14 -5.41
N VAL A 265 -0.21 -0.51 -5.69
CA VAL A 265 0.16 -1.29 -6.89
C VAL A 265 -0.59 -2.61 -6.98
N VAL A 266 -0.78 -3.29 -5.84
CA VAL A 266 -1.40 -4.62 -5.79
C VAL A 266 -2.91 -4.56 -5.67
N TRP A 267 -3.43 -3.48 -5.09
CA TRP A 267 -4.88 -3.33 -4.87
C TRP A 267 -5.62 -2.61 -6.01
N CYS A 268 -4.92 -1.73 -6.72
CA CYS A 268 -5.57 -0.83 -7.68
C CYS A 268 -5.32 -1.21 -9.14
N THR A 269 -4.09 -1.14 -9.62
CA THR A 269 -3.84 -1.07 -11.07
C THR A 269 -2.63 -1.85 -11.57
N GLY A 270 -1.87 -2.48 -10.71
CA GLY A 270 -0.59 -3.07 -11.07
C GLY A 270 0.53 -2.04 -11.26
N VAL A 271 1.73 -2.52 -11.54
CA VAL A 271 2.97 -1.73 -11.64
C VAL A 271 2.95 -0.77 -12.84
N LEU A 272 2.58 -1.27 -14.03
CA LEU A 272 2.61 -0.47 -15.26
C LEU A 272 1.67 0.73 -15.17
N ARG A 273 0.41 0.50 -14.79
CA ARG A 273 -0.59 1.57 -14.66
C ARG A 273 -0.28 2.50 -13.52
N ALA A 274 0.24 2.00 -12.41
CA ALA A 274 0.73 2.82 -11.30
C ALA A 274 1.83 3.78 -11.78
N ARG A 275 2.81 3.28 -12.56
CA ARG A 275 3.88 4.11 -13.13
C ARG A 275 3.35 5.16 -14.12
N GLN A 276 2.37 4.80 -14.96
CA GLN A 276 1.73 5.73 -15.89
C GLN A 276 0.97 6.83 -15.14
N LEU A 277 0.13 6.45 -14.17
CA LEU A 277 -0.64 7.39 -13.34
C LEU A 277 0.28 8.35 -12.59
N ALA A 278 1.37 7.85 -12.04
CA ALA A 278 2.33 8.67 -11.34
C ALA A 278 2.91 9.79 -12.21
N GLY A 279 3.15 9.54 -13.50
CA GLY A 279 3.52 10.57 -14.47
C GLY A 279 2.42 11.61 -14.70
N GLU A 280 1.15 11.18 -14.80
CA GLU A 280 0.00 12.08 -14.93
C GLU A 280 -0.19 12.94 -13.66
N VAL A 281 -0.05 12.34 -12.47
CA VAL A 281 -0.12 13.03 -11.16
C VAL A 281 0.98 14.09 -11.06
N GLN A 282 2.21 13.75 -11.45
CA GLN A 282 3.32 14.70 -11.46
C GLN A 282 3.08 15.87 -12.44
N ALA A 283 2.57 15.57 -13.63
CA ALA A 283 2.23 16.61 -14.63
C ALA A 283 1.12 17.56 -14.11
N ALA A 284 0.25 17.08 -13.23
CA ALA A 284 -0.77 17.88 -12.55
C ALA A 284 -0.24 18.63 -11.32
N SER A 285 1.07 18.60 -11.04
CA SER A 285 1.70 19.20 -9.85
C SER A 285 1.16 18.64 -8.51
N CYS A 286 0.70 17.40 -8.53
CA CYS A 286 0.25 16.65 -7.36
C CYS A 286 1.32 15.66 -6.89
N ILE A 287 1.15 15.14 -5.67
CA ILE A 287 2.04 14.15 -5.05
C ILE A 287 1.52 12.75 -5.38
N TYR A 288 2.41 11.86 -5.80
CA TYR A 288 2.15 10.42 -5.87
C TYR A 288 2.95 9.70 -4.78
N THR A 289 2.27 8.97 -3.92
CA THR A 289 2.88 8.09 -2.93
C THR A 289 1.90 6.95 -2.62
N PRO A 290 2.16 5.72 -3.09
CA PRO A 290 1.17 4.66 -2.98
C PRO A 290 0.93 4.26 -1.53
N HIS A 291 -0.31 3.86 -1.24
CA HIS A 291 -0.65 3.08 -0.07
C HIS A 291 0.12 1.77 -0.07
N THR A 292 0.47 1.29 1.10
CA THR A 292 1.08 -0.03 1.26
C THR A 292 0.61 -0.66 2.57
N TRP A 293 -0.18 -1.73 2.47
CA TRP A 293 -0.53 -2.56 3.62
C TRP A 293 -0.59 -4.02 3.21
N GLY A 294 0.50 -4.76 3.45
CA GLY A 294 0.66 -6.15 3.03
C GLY A 294 1.98 -6.72 3.54
N ASP A 295 2.49 -7.73 2.86
CA ASP A 295 3.79 -8.34 3.12
C ASP A 295 4.95 -7.60 2.44
N GLY A 296 6.17 -8.16 2.59
CA GLY A 296 7.39 -7.58 2.04
C GLY A 296 7.42 -7.45 0.52
N LEU A 297 6.78 -8.35 -0.25
CA LEU A 297 6.73 -8.22 -1.71
C LEU A 297 5.76 -7.11 -2.14
N VAL A 298 4.61 -6.97 -1.46
CA VAL A 298 3.69 -5.86 -1.67
C VAL A 298 4.39 -4.53 -1.38
N LEU A 299 5.14 -4.46 -0.26
CA LEU A 299 5.94 -3.29 0.08
C LEU A 299 6.96 -2.98 -1.02
N LEU A 300 7.73 -3.96 -1.45
CA LEU A 300 8.74 -3.77 -2.50
C LEU A 300 8.11 -3.32 -3.82
N ALA A 301 6.99 -3.91 -4.26
CA ALA A 301 6.31 -3.50 -5.48
C ALA A 301 5.96 -2.00 -5.47
N ASN A 302 5.40 -1.50 -4.36
CA ASN A 302 5.10 -0.08 -4.18
C ASN A 302 6.37 0.79 -4.09
N LEU A 303 7.39 0.35 -3.35
CA LEU A 303 8.65 1.09 -3.22
C LEU A 303 9.41 1.19 -4.53
N HIS A 304 9.41 0.15 -5.39
CA HIS A 304 10.03 0.20 -6.72
C HIS A 304 9.37 1.25 -7.61
N VAL A 305 8.04 1.40 -7.55
CA VAL A 305 7.35 2.49 -8.25
C VAL A 305 7.73 3.85 -7.66
N CYS A 306 7.80 3.98 -6.33
CA CYS A 306 8.26 5.22 -5.68
C CYS A 306 9.67 5.63 -6.11
N ALA A 307 10.62 4.68 -6.14
CA ALA A 307 12.00 4.93 -6.55
C ALA A 307 12.12 5.36 -8.03
N ALA A 308 11.14 4.96 -8.86
CA ALA A 308 11.06 5.41 -10.25
C ALA A 308 10.55 6.85 -10.40
N LEU A 309 10.10 7.48 -9.31
CA LEU A 309 9.53 8.83 -9.30
C LEU A 309 10.38 9.75 -8.42
N SER A 310 10.49 10.99 -8.82
CA SER A 310 11.26 11.99 -8.07
C SER A 310 10.43 12.87 -7.13
N THR A 311 9.12 12.64 -7.02
CA THR A 311 8.16 13.57 -6.38
C THR A 311 7.55 13.07 -5.07
N ALA A 312 7.67 11.79 -4.73
CA ALA A 312 7.21 11.29 -3.45
C ALA A 312 8.11 11.83 -2.32
N PRO A 313 7.60 12.63 -1.38
CA PRO A 313 8.40 13.13 -0.28
C PRO A 313 8.80 12.02 0.69
N PHE A 314 7.97 10.97 0.77
CA PHE A 314 8.16 9.74 1.54
C PHE A 314 7.13 8.69 1.08
N ALA A 315 7.45 7.41 1.27
CA ALA A 315 6.58 6.27 0.97
C ALA A 315 6.07 5.60 2.24
N GLU A 316 4.95 4.90 2.13
CA GLU A 316 4.36 4.17 3.26
C GLU A 316 5.21 2.99 3.70
N PHE A 317 5.46 2.93 5.00
CA PHE A 317 6.14 1.82 5.65
C PHE A 317 5.31 1.37 6.86
N PRO A 318 4.53 0.26 6.74
CA PRO A 318 3.73 -0.25 7.85
C PRO A 318 4.60 -0.63 9.04
N TYR A 319 4.48 0.16 10.12
CA TYR A 319 5.28 0.00 11.33
C TYR A 319 4.56 0.59 12.55
N ASP A 320 4.06 -0.27 13.43
CA ASP A 320 3.37 0.11 14.67
C ASP A 320 3.66 -0.89 15.80
N PRO A 321 4.89 -0.88 16.35
CA PRO A 321 5.26 -1.80 17.41
C PRO A 321 4.38 -1.62 18.67
N PRO A 322 4.20 -2.70 19.48
CA PRO A 322 4.81 -4.01 19.31
C PRO A 322 4.05 -4.94 18.36
N ASN A 323 2.83 -4.61 17.90
CA ASN A 323 1.94 -5.56 17.25
C ASN A 323 2.11 -5.63 15.73
N TRP A 324 2.68 -4.60 15.07
CA TRP A 324 2.98 -4.63 13.65
C TRP A 324 4.43 -4.19 13.40
N THR A 325 5.28 -5.18 13.16
CA THR A 325 6.73 -5.00 12.94
C THR A 325 7.15 -5.59 11.59
N PRO A 326 8.33 -5.22 11.06
CA PRO A 326 8.85 -5.81 9.83
C PRO A 326 8.95 -7.34 9.88
N GLU A 327 9.32 -7.93 11.01
CA GLU A 327 9.41 -9.38 11.16
C GLU A 327 8.06 -10.07 10.96
N ARG A 328 6.99 -9.43 11.45
CA ARG A 328 5.62 -9.92 11.31
C ARG A 328 5.07 -9.68 9.90
N ARG A 329 5.35 -8.53 9.32
CA ARG A 329 4.94 -8.17 7.95
C ARG A 329 5.64 -9.05 6.91
N ASP A 330 6.95 -9.23 7.06
CA ASP A 330 7.81 -9.82 6.04
C ASP A 330 8.08 -11.31 6.29
N PHE A 331 7.13 -12.01 6.92
CA PHE A 331 7.29 -13.42 7.30
C PHE A 331 7.61 -14.36 6.13
N ILE A 332 7.31 -13.93 4.89
CA ILE A 332 7.59 -14.68 3.66
C ILE A 332 9.05 -14.57 3.21
N LEU A 333 9.81 -13.63 3.77
CA LEU A 333 11.20 -13.37 3.40
C LEU A 333 12.17 -14.05 4.39
N PRO A 334 13.39 -14.37 3.98
CA PRO A 334 14.45 -14.88 4.87
C PRO A 334 14.83 -13.87 5.98
N ALA A 335 14.75 -12.58 5.66
CA ALA A 335 14.99 -11.49 6.60
C ALA A 335 14.00 -10.34 6.35
N PRO A 336 13.60 -9.61 7.40
CA PRO A 336 12.69 -8.48 7.25
C PRO A 336 13.35 -7.31 6.52
N LEU A 337 12.54 -6.56 5.78
CA LEU A 337 12.95 -5.29 5.16
C LEU A 337 12.97 -4.21 6.25
N LEU A 338 14.17 -3.74 6.55
CA LEU A 338 14.40 -2.70 7.56
C LEU A 338 14.84 -1.39 6.89
N PRO A 339 14.56 -0.24 7.51
CA PRO A 339 15.18 1.01 7.09
C PRO A 339 16.72 0.88 7.01
N SER A 340 17.31 1.37 5.93
CA SER A 340 18.76 1.34 5.72
C SER A 340 19.50 2.44 6.49
N GLY A 341 18.74 3.41 7.03
CA GLY A 341 19.21 4.52 7.83
C GLY A 341 18.03 5.34 8.37
N PRO A 342 18.28 6.49 8.99
CA PRO A 342 17.23 7.30 9.60
C PRO A 342 16.14 7.69 8.59
N GLY A 343 14.95 7.07 8.70
CA GLY A 343 13.77 7.40 7.91
C GLY A 343 13.84 7.11 6.40
N TYR A 344 14.72 6.21 5.94
CA TYR A 344 14.75 5.79 4.54
C TYR A 344 15.12 4.31 4.38
N ILE A 345 14.78 3.76 3.23
CA ILE A 345 15.24 2.44 2.77
C ILE A 345 15.98 2.60 1.45
N ASP A 346 17.09 1.89 1.30
CA ASP A 346 17.75 1.68 0.02
C ASP A 346 17.24 0.35 -0.56
N LEU A 347 16.57 0.40 -1.70
CA LEU A 347 16.08 -0.80 -2.37
C LEU A 347 17.24 -1.69 -2.82
N PRO A 348 17.04 -3.01 -2.85
CA PRO A 348 18.04 -3.94 -3.35
C PRO A 348 18.49 -3.57 -4.78
N ASP A 349 19.80 -3.69 -5.05
CA ASP A 349 20.36 -3.51 -6.40
C ASP A 349 20.41 -4.85 -7.18
N ALA A 350 19.94 -5.92 -6.56
CA ALA A 350 19.79 -7.23 -7.20
C ALA A 350 18.65 -7.22 -8.23
N PRO A 351 18.71 -8.09 -9.26
CA PRO A 351 17.68 -8.19 -10.30
C PRO A 351 16.27 -8.45 -9.75
N GLY A 352 15.27 -7.99 -10.46
CA GLY A 352 13.87 -8.15 -10.08
C GLY A 352 13.46 -7.27 -8.90
N LEU A 353 12.69 -7.81 -7.98
CA LEU A 353 12.37 -7.17 -6.70
C LEU A 353 13.54 -7.20 -5.72
N GLY A 354 14.58 -7.97 -6.06
CA GLY A 354 15.84 -8.01 -5.32
C GLY A 354 15.82 -8.84 -4.04
N VAL A 355 14.84 -9.72 -3.87
CA VAL A 355 14.68 -10.60 -2.71
C VAL A 355 14.36 -12.03 -3.13
N THR A 356 14.49 -12.96 -2.20
CA THR A 356 14.10 -14.36 -2.36
C THR A 356 13.01 -14.71 -1.36
N ILE A 357 12.28 -15.79 -1.61
CA ILE A 357 11.25 -16.32 -0.71
C ILE A 357 11.86 -17.44 0.14
N ASP A 358 11.49 -17.46 1.42
CA ASP A 358 11.84 -18.55 2.34
C ASP A 358 10.81 -19.69 2.22
N TRP A 359 10.96 -20.52 1.18
CA TRP A 359 10.01 -21.59 0.88
C TRP A 359 9.93 -22.63 1.99
N ASP A 360 11.07 -22.97 2.63
CA ASP A 360 11.12 -23.96 3.69
C ASP A 360 10.33 -23.52 4.92
N LYS A 361 10.49 -22.24 5.32
CA LYS A 361 9.71 -21.64 6.40
C LYS A 361 8.22 -21.59 6.09
N LEU A 362 7.86 -21.31 4.83
CA LEU A 362 6.48 -21.13 4.42
C LEU A 362 5.68 -22.43 4.30
N GLU A 363 6.32 -23.57 4.05
CA GLU A 363 5.59 -24.83 3.84
C GLU A 363 4.68 -25.19 5.03
N ALA A 364 5.08 -24.87 6.27
CA ALA A 364 4.28 -25.09 7.48
C ALA A 364 3.00 -24.25 7.52
N PHE A 365 2.89 -23.18 6.74
CA PHE A 365 1.75 -22.25 6.71
C PHE A 365 0.91 -22.35 5.46
N ARG A 366 1.26 -23.29 4.56
CA ARG A 366 0.56 -23.50 3.29
C ARG A 366 -0.87 -23.96 3.52
N ILE A 367 -1.80 -23.37 2.75
CA ILE A 367 -3.21 -23.76 2.76
C ILE A 367 -3.70 -24.00 1.34
N GLU A 368 -4.74 -24.85 1.19
CA GLU A 368 -5.42 -25.02 -0.09
C GLU A 368 -6.31 -23.81 -0.39
N ALA A 369 -6.45 -23.45 -1.68
CA ALA A 369 -7.26 -22.32 -2.11
C ALA A 369 -8.72 -22.38 -1.60
N GLY A 370 -9.32 -23.58 -1.54
CA GLY A 370 -10.66 -23.78 -1.03
C GLY A 370 -10.85 -23.58 0.48
N THR A 371 -9.75 -23.49 1.25
CA THR A 371 -9.77 -23.27 2.71
C THR A 371 -9.61 -21.81 3.11
N MET A 372 -9.54 -20.90 2.15
CA MET A 372 -9.54 -19.46 2.40
C MET A 372 -10.93 -18.98 2.83
N LYS A 373 -11.38 -19.47 3.99
CA LYS A 373 -12.59 -18.92 4.62
C LYS A 373 -12.22 -17.59 5.28
N SER A 374 -13.08 -16.59 5.12
CA SER A 374 -13.01 -15.35 5.90
C SER A 374 -12.96 -15.68 7.39
N ASN A 375 -12.14 -14.97 8.12
CA ASN A 375 -12.16 -14.97 9.58
C ASN A 375 -13.45 -14.34 10.09
#